data_a3c50b99b8c7d83eb7e9c4bb84b98573
#
_entry.id   a3c50b99b8c7d83eb7e9c4bb84b98573
#
_cell.length_a   1.000
_cell.length_b   1.000
_cell.length_c   1.000
_cell.angle_alpha   90.00
_cell.angle_beta   90.00
_cell.angle_gamma   90.00
#
_symmetry.space_group_name_H-M   'P 1'
#
loop_
_entity.id
_entity.type
_entity.pdbx_description
1 polymer ?
#
loop_
_entity_poly.entity_id
_entity_poly.type
_entity_poly.pdbx_seq_one_letter_code
_entity_poly.pdbx_strand_id
1 'polypeptide(L)'
;VDNCKISHASNHVVEKTIEWLRRDYESIFEDGSGKMKVSRGKVHKYLGMTLDFTTKGEVKISMVDYVKEVVDAWNKAPQFENDGFTAVTSKRGMKGKKCAAPEDLFKIDEDATKLSTEMSTAFHNIVAKALYLVKRARPDASVSIAFLTTRVRSPDVDDWRKLGHLIEYLRSTIDLPLKLGGDNSGVLRWYIDASIAMHSNMHGHTGGGLTMGRGFPIVSSTKQKLNTRSSTESEQVAVDNMMPSILWTRYFLKTQGYH
;
A
#
# COMPACT_ATOMS: atom_id res chain seq x y z
N VAL A 1 -13.02 13.73 -11.78
CA VAL A 1 -12.58 12.36 -11.41
C VAL A 1 -12.40 11.59 -12.69
N ASP A 2 -11.18 11.23 -12.98
CA ASP A 2 -10.82 10.72 -14.31
C ASP A 2 -11.12 9.24 -14.50
N ASN A 3 -11.38 8.49 -13.41
CA ASN A 3 -11.62 7.05 -13.48
C ASN A 3 -12.71 6.60 -12.51
N CYS A 4 -13.74 5.91 -13.04
CA CYS A 4 -14.78 5.26 -12.26
C CYS A 4 -14.82 3.77 -12.60
N LYS A 5 -14.94 2.91 -11.58
CA LYS A 5 -15.15 1.47 -11.76
C LYS A 5 -16.54 1.10 -11.26
N ILE A 6 -17.36 0.53 -12.14
CA ILE A 6 -18.71 0.07 -11.83
C ILE A 6 -18.72 -1.47 -11.88
N SER A 7 -19.32 -2.08 -10.87
CA SER A 7 -19.52 -3.53 -10.81
C SER A 7 -20.87 -3.84 -10.19
N HIS A 8 -21.69 -4.64 -10.89
CA HIS A 8 -23.00 -5.08 -10.41
C HIS A 8 -23.36 -6.45 -11.01
N ALA A 9 -24.15 -7.25 -10.30
CA ALA A 9 -24.60 -8.56 -10.76
C ALA A 9 -25.52 -8.48 -12.01
N SER A 10 -26.29 -7.38 -12.13
CA SER A 10 -27.17 -7.11 -13.27
C SER A 10 -26.51 -6.14 -14.26
N ASN A 11 -26.34 -6.58 -15.50
CA ASN A 11 -25.86 -5.71 -16.59
C ASN A 11 -26.79 -4.51 -16.82
N HIS A 12 -28.09 -4.66 -16.63
CA HIS A 12 -29.06 -3.57 -16.78
C HIS A 12 -28.76 -2.39 -15.85
N VAL A 13 -28.38 -2.67 -14.59
CA VAL A 13 -27.98 -1.63 -13.62
C VAL A 13 -26.70 -0.93 -14.06
N VAL A 14 -25.73 -1.69 -14.58
CA VAL A 14 -24.48 -1.13 -15.12
C VAL A 14 -24.77 -0.19 -16.29
N GLU A 15 -25.60 -0.60 -17.26
CA GLU A 15 -25.97 0.22 -18.42
C GLU A 15 -26.67 1.51 -17.99
N LYS A 16 -27.69 1.40 -17.14
CA LYS A 16 -28.41 2.59 -16.62
C LYS A 16 -27.47 3.56 -15.90
N THR A 17 -26.51 3.04 -15.13
CA THR A 17 -25.53 3.88 -14.44
C THR A 17 -24.61 4.59 -15.44
N ILE A 18 -24.19 3.90 -16.51
CA ILE A 18 -23.36 4.51 -17.56
C ILE A 18 -24.17 5.58 -18.32
N GLU A 19 -25.42 5.30 -18.65
CA GLU A 19 -26.30 6.27 -19.33
C GLU A 19 -26.52 7.52 -18.46
N TRP A 20 -26.76 7.32 -17.16
CA TRP A 20 -26.87 8.44 -16.22
C TRP A 20 -25.59 9.29 -16.15
N LEU A 21 -24.41 8.64 -16.02
CA LEU A 21 -23.13 9.32 -16.00
C LEU A 21 -22.88 10.10 -17.30
N ARG A 22 -23.23 9.52 -18.46
CA ARG A 22 -23.10 10.20 -19.75
C ARG A 22 -23.97 11.44 -19.81
N ARG A 23 -25.26 11.30 -19.45
CA ARG A 23 -26.22 12.42 -19.48
C ARG A 23 -25.76 13.58 -18.59
N ASP A 24 -25.23 13.29 -17.40
CA ASP A 24 -24.96 14.31 -16.39
C ASP A 24 -23.54 14.87 -16.46
N TYR A 25 -22.58 14.12 -17.02
CA TYR A 25 -21.16 14.48 -16.98
C TYR A 25 -20.45 14.44 -18.34
N GLU A 26 -21.04 13.88 -19.40
CA GLU A 26 -20.39 13.84 -20.70
C GLU A 26 -20.57 15.21 -21.39
N SER A 27 -19.47 15.92 -21.60
CA SER A 27 -19.43 17.12 -22.41
C SER A 27 -18.87 16.74 -23.78
N ILE A 28 -19.62 17.04 -24.85
CA ILE A 28 -19.15 16.82 -26.22
C ILE A 28 -18.70 18.18 -26.74
N PHE A 29 -17.39 18.36 -26.93
CA PHE A 29 -16.79 19.51 -27.60
C PHE A 29 -16.75 19.26 -29.11
N GLU A 30 -16.63 20.32 -29.91
CA GLU A 30 -16.56 20.24 -31.38
C GLU A 30 -15.43 19.33 -31.89
N ASP A 31 -14.32 19.22 -31.14
CA ASP A 31 -13.20 18.34 -31.41
C ASP A 31 -13.41 16.88 -30.99
N GLY A 32 -14.61 16.55 -30.46
CA GLY A 32 -14.94 15.22 -29.92
C GLY A 32 -14.30 14.89 -28.57
N SER A 33 -13.60 15.86 -27.94
CA SER A 33 -13.12 15.70 -26.57
C SER A 33 -14.27 15.72 -25.57
N GLY A 34 -14.03 15.20 -24.35
CA GLY A 34 -15.06 15.14 -23.31
C GLY A 34 -15.98 13.92 -23.38
N LYS A 35 -15.88 13.09 -24.43
CA LYS A 35 -16.65 11.85 -24.52
C LYS A 35 -16.16 10.80 -23.53
N MET A 36 -17.10 10.26 -22.74
CA MET A 36 -16.80 9.27 -21.74
C MET A 36 -16.38 7.92 -22.37
N LYS A 37 -15.16 7.48 -22.08
CA LYS A 37 -14.66 6.18 -22.55
C LYS A 37 -15.09 5.08 -21.59
N VAL A 38 -15.75 4.05 -22.11
CA VAL A 38 -16.17 2.87 -21.34
C VAL A 38 -15.35 1.66 -21.75
N SER A 39 -14.66 1.06 -20.81
CA SER A 39 -13.92 -0.20 -20.99
C SER A 39 -14.66 -1.35 -20.32
N ARG A 40 -14.78 -2.48 -21.01
CA ARG A 40 -15.44 -3.70 -20.55
C ARG A 40 -14.47 -4.88 -20.61
N GLY A 41 -14.76 -5.94 -19.88
CA GLY A 41 -13.97 -7.17 -19.90
C GLY A 41 -13.63 -7.67 -18.51
N LYS A 42 -12.68 -8.61 -18.44
CA LYS A 42 -12.22 -9.20 -17.18
C LYS A 42 -10.90 -8.59 -16.66
N VAL A 43 -10.22 -7.81 -17.48
CA VAL A 43 -8.98 -7.14 -17.09
C VAL A 43 -9.15 -5.65 -17.28
N HIS A 44 -8.91 -4.88 -16.22
CA HIS A 44 -9.10 -3.45 -16.19
C HIS A 44 -7.86 -2.74 -15.67
N LYS A 45 -7.53 -1.59 -16.27
CA LYS A 45 -6.58 -0.64 -15.67
C LYS A 45 -7.37 0.39 -14.86
N TYR A 46 -7.00 0.55 -13.58
CA TYR A 46 -7.70 1.46 -12.67
C TYR A 46 -6.73 2.01 -11.62
N LEU A 47 -6.56 3.32 -11.56
CA LEU A 47 -5.66 4.02 -10.62
C LEU A 47 -4.24 3.42 -10.54
N GLY A 48 -3.65 3.13 -11.69
CA GLY A 48 -2.32 2.52 -11.79
C GLY A 48 -2.29 1.01 -11.50
N MET A 49 -3.41 0.42 -11.08
CA MET A 49 -3.56 -1.02 -10.89
C MET A 49 -4.03 -1.71 -12.16
N THR A 50 -3.56 -2.93 -12.38
CA THR A 50 -4.19 -3.90 -13.27
C THR A 50 -5.02 -4.86 -12.42
N LEU A 51 -6.35 -4.83 -12.63
CA LEU A 51 -7.32 -5.69 -11.95
C LEU A 51 -7.68 -6.83 -12.91
N ASP A 52 -7.33 -8.05 -12.58
CA ASP A 52 -7.58 -9.26 -13.39
C ASP A 52 -8.60 -10.17 -12.70
N PHE A 53 -9.78 -10.28 -13.30
CA PHE A 53 -10.92 -11.12 -12.89
C PHE A 53 -11.07 -12.37 -13.77
N THR A 54 -10.04 -12.80 -14.49
CA THR A 54 -10.12 -13.97 -15.39
C THR A 54 -10.39 -15.27 -14.63
N THR A 55 -9.85 -15.37 -13.40
CA THR A 55 -10.09 -16.51 -12.51
C THR A 55 -11.38 -16.31 -11.73
N LYS A 56 -12.34 -17.26 -11.85
CA LYS A 56 -13.62 -17.18 -11.12
C LYS A 56 -13.37 -17.16 -9.59
N GLY A 57 -13.99 -16.21 -8.90
CA GLY A 57 -13.89 -16.08 -7.44
C GLY A 57 -12.58 -15.48 -6.94
N GLU A 58 -11.71 -15.04 -7.83
CA GLU A 58 -10.45 -14.39 -7.49
C GLU A 58 -10.27 -13.09 -8.30
N VAL A 59 -9.69 -12.08 -7.68
CA VAL A 59 -9.12 -10.93 -8.38
C VAL A 59 -7.62 -10.86 -8.08
N LYS A 60 -6.82 -10.69 -9.14
CA LYS A 60 -5.39 -10.38 -9.03
C LYS A 60 -5.20 -8.90 -9.27
N ILE A 61 -4.51 -8.25 -8.34
CA ILE A 61 -4.18 -6.84 -8.41
C ILE A 61 -2.67 -6.72 -8.56
N SER A 62 -2.22 -6.09 -9.63
CA SER A 62 -0.80 -5.84 -9.87
C SER A 62 -0.54 -4.38 -10.22
N MET A 63 0.67 -3.90 -9.93
CA MET A 63 1.13 -2.54 -10.23
C MET A 63 2.57 -2.58 -10.76
N VAL A 64 2.87 -3.51 -11.67
CA VAL A 64 4.22 -3.74 -12.21
C VAL A 64 4.86 -2.45 -12.73
N ASP A 65 4.13 -1.69 -13.54
CA ASP A 65 4.66 -0.44 -14.13
C ASP A 65 4.95 0.59 -13.04
N TYR A 66 4.08 0.68 -12.03
CA TYR A 66 4.29 1.60 -10.92
C TYR A 66 5.45 1.18 -10.00
N VAL A 67 5.68 -0.13 -9.81
CA VAL A 67 6.89 -0.63 -9.12
C VAL A 67 8.15 -0.20 -9.87
N LYS A 68 8.15 -0.29 -11.21
CA LYS A 68 9.27 0.22 -12.03
C LYS A 68 9.50 1.71 -11.81
N GLU A 69 8.42 2.52 -11.79
CA GLU A 69 8.52 3.96 -11.53
C GLU A 69 9.11 4.27 -10.14
N VAL A 70 8.77 3.49 -9.10
CA VAL A 70 9.36 3.63 -7.76
C VAL A 70 10.84 3.29 -7.77
N VAL A 71 11.22 2.19 -8.42
CA VAL A 71 12.63 1.76 -8.57
C VAL A 71 13.42 2.79 -9.41
N ASP A 72 12.83 3.33 -10.47
CA ASP A 72 13.48 4.34 -11.31
C ASP A 72 13.66 5.67 -10.56
N ALA A 73 12.69 6.04 -9.69
CA ALA A 73 12.85 7.21 -8.82
C ALA A 73 14.03 7.05 -7.85
N TRP A 74 14.20 5.83 -7.30
CA TRP A 74 15.37 5.50 -6.48
C TRP A 74 16.68 5.58 -7.28
N ASN A 75 16.73 5.01 -8.47
CA ASN A 75 17.94 5.00 -9.30
C ASN A 75 18.38 6.41 -9.76
N LYS A 76 17.42 7.36 -9.85
CA LYS A 76 17.66 8.76 -10.22
C LYS A 76 17.95 9.66 -9.01
N ALA A 77 17.72 9.16 -7.79
CA ALA A 77 17.97 9.92 -6.57
C ALA A 77 19.47 10.15 -6.38
N PRO A 78 19.86 11.25 -5.69
CA PRO A 78 21.26 11.46 -5.32
C PRO A 78 21.78 10.25 -4.53
N GLN A 79 23.02 9.85 -4.84
CA GLN A 79 23.70 8.74 -4.17
C GLN A 79 24.85 9.28 -3.33
N PHE A 80 25.21 8.60 -2.26
CA PHE A 80 26.43 8.93 -1.50
C PHE A 80 27.66 8.59 -2.32
N GLU A 81 28.56 9.54 -2.56
CA GLU A 81 29.71 9.36 -3.43
C GLU A 81 30.79 8.43 -2.88
N ASN A 82 30.85 8.12 -1.56
CA ASN A 82 32.02 7.45 -0.98
C ASN A 82 31.78 6.45 0.16
N ASP A 83 30.60 5.95 0.43
CA ASP A 83 30.35 5.19 1.66
C ASP A 83 30.10 3.69 1.48
N GLY A 84 30.83 2.96 0.66
CA GLY A 84 30.65 1.49 0.60
C GLY A 84 29.20 1.04 0.32
N PHE A 85 28.24 1.96 0.41
CA PHE A 85 26.81 1.79 0.25
C PHE A 85 26.37 1.74 -1.22
N THR A 86 27.11 2.40 -2.11
CA THR A 86 26.94 2.32 -3.58
C THR A 86 27.13 0.89 -4.11
N ALA A 87 27.83 0.04 -3.37
CA ALA A 87 28.03 -1.37 -3.76
C ALA A 87 26.75 -2.21 -3.61
N VAL A 88 25.76 -1.76 -2.83
CA VAL A 88 24.50 -2.50 -2.59
C VAL A 88 23.50 -2.29 -3.73
N THR A 89 23.58 -1.17 -4.46
CA THR A 89 22.55 -0.78 -5.42
C THR A 89 22.83 -1.19 -6.86
N SER A 90 24.05 -1.59 -7.25
CA SER A 90 24.42 -1.73 -8.68
C SER A 90 24.96 -3.09 -9.10
N LYS A 91 25.12 -4.09 -8.25
CA LYS A 91 25.62 -5.39 -8.70
C LYS A 91 24.49 -6.30 -9.20
N ARG A 92 24.42 -6.44 -10.51
CA ARG A 92 23.77 -7.56 -11.21
C ARG A 92 24.23 -8.86 -10.54
N GLY A 93 23.34 -9.54 -9.77
CA GLY A 93 23.66 -10.82 -9.13
C GLY A 93 23.36 -10.91 -7.63
N MET A 94 22.85 -9.88 -6.98
CA MET A 94 22.41 -10.00 -5.59
C MET A 94 21.15 -10.88 -5.51
N LYS A 95 21.18 -11.88 -4.64
CA LYS A 95 19.96 -12.60 -4.25
C LYS A 95 18.96 -11.59 -3.73
N GLY A 96 17.79 -11.48 -4.38
CA GLY A 96 16.74 -10.55 -3.99
C GLY A 96 16.37 -10.69 -2.51
N LYS A 97 15.98 -9.60 -1.89
CA LYS A 97 15.54 -9.62 -0.49
C LYS A 97 14.29 -10.47 -0.36
N LYS A 98 14.26 -11.34 0.64
CA LYS A 98 13.11 -12.23 0.91
C LYS A 98 12.02 -11.54 1.74
N CYS A 99 12.35 -10.46 2.44
CA CYS A 99 11.47 -9.71 3.31
C CYS A 99 11.60 -8.21 3.02
N ALA A 100 10.47 -7.49 3.04
CA ALA A 100 10.43 -6.05 2.85
C ALA A 100 11.08 -5.28 4.02
N ALA A 101 11.03 -5.84 5.22
CA ALA A 101 11.58 -5.25 6.44
C ALA A 101 12.97 -5.83 6.75
N PRO A 102 14.00 -4.99 6.96
CA PRO A 102 15.24 -5.46 7.57
C PRO A 102 14.99 -5.80 9.06
N GLU A 103 15.83 -6.66 9.64
CA GLU A 103 15.70 -7.10 11.04
C GLU A 103 15.79 -5.94 12.04
N ASP A 104 16.54 -4.91 11.69
CA ASP A 104 16.77 -3.70 12.48
C ASP A 104 15.83 -2.54 12.10
N LEU A 105 14.71 -2.79 11.41
CA LEU A 105 13.82 -1.74 10.89
C LEU A 105 13.48 -0.67 11.93
N PHE A 106 13.11 -1.08 13.15
CA PHE A 106 12.66 -0.16 14.20
C PHE A 106 13.78 0.42 15.07
N LYS A 107 15.01 -0.07 14.91
CA LYS A 107 16.17 0.54 15.57
C LYS A 107 16.47 1.88 14.93
N ILE A 108 16.75 2.90 15.74
CA ILE A 108 17.16 4.22 15.30
C ILE A 108 18.58 4.43 15.78
N ASP A 109 19.46 4.77 14.85
CA ASP A 109 20.81 5.24 15.17
C ASP A 109 20.72 6.76 15.40
N GLU A 110 20.86 7.17 16.67
CA GLU A 110 20.74 8.58 17.07
C GLU A 110 21.95 9.40 16.59
N ASP A 111 23.09 8.75 16.36
CA ASP A 111 24.32 9.35 15.88
C ASP A 111 24.42 9.38 14.34
N ALA A 112 23.45 8.81 13.64
CA ALA A 112 23.44 8.78 12.19
C ALA A 112 23.36 10.18 11.59
N THR A 113 24.22 10.45 10.61
CA THR A 113 24.25 11.69 9.86
C THR A 113 22.93 11.97 9.15
N LYS A 114 22.38 13.17 9.32
CA LYS A 114 21.16 13.59 8.64
C LYS A 114 21.40 13.73 7.14
N LEU A 115 20.37 13.40 6.34
CA LEU A 115 20.42 13.58 4.91
C LEU A 115 20.49 15.07 4.54
N SER A 116 21.15 15.38 3.43
CA SER A 116 21.09 16.71 2.82
C SER A 116 19.63 17.05 2.44
N THR A 117 19.35 18.33 2.20
CA THR A 117 18.01 18.79 1.78
C THR A 117 17.54 18.09 0.50
N GLU A 118 18.44 17.92 -0.47
CA GLU A 118 18.15 17.26 -1.72
C GLU A 118 17.81 15.77 -1.53
N MET A 119 18.63 15.05 -0.74
CA MET A 119 18.38 13.65 -0.41
C MET A 119 17.13 13.48 0.44
N SER A 120 16.84 14.38 1.37
CA SER A 120 15.62 14.36 2.18
C SER A 120 14.38 14.52 1.30
N THR A 121 14.44 15.38 0.29
CA THR A 121 13.36 15.55 -0.70
C THR A 121 13.18 14.29 -1.53
N ALA A 122 14.27 13.68 -2.01
CA ALA A 122 14.22 12.42 -2.73
C ALA A 122 13.64 11.29 -1.85
N PHE A 123 14.09 11.18 -0.60
CA PHE A 123 13.56 10.23 0.38
C PHE A 123 12.04 10.37 0.55
N HIS A 124 11.55 11.58 0.80
CA HIS A 124 10.13 11.87 0.95
C HIS A 124 9.34 11.43 -0.30
N ASN A 125 9.80 11.81 -1.47
CA ASN A 125 9.12 11.49 -2.73
C ASN A 125 9.04 9.98 -2.99
N ILE A 126 10.12 9.24 -2.72
CA ILE A 126 10.15 7.79 -2.91
C ILE A 126 9.27 7.10 -1.88
N VAL A 127 9.32 7.51 -0.61
CA VAL A 127 8.45 6.98 0.46
C VAL A 127 6.97 7.23 0.14
N ALA A 128 6.61 8.41 -0.36
CA ALA A 128 5.23 8.72 -0.76
C ALA A 128 4.76 7.83 -1.93
N LYS A 129 5.60 7.63 -2.97
CA LYS A 129 5.30 6.70 -4.06
C LYS A 129 5.16 5.25 -3.56
N ALA A 130 6.07 4.79 -2.71
CA ALA A 130 6.01 3.46 -2.12
C ALA A 130 4.76 3.28 -1.23
N LEU A 131 4.36 4.30 -0.46
CA LEU A 131 3.13 4.28 0.32
C LEU A 131 1.88 4.10 -0.57
N TYR A 132 1.82 4.81 -1.71
CA TYR A 132 0.74 4.66 -2.67
C TYR A 132 0.64 3.22 -3.20
N LEU A 133 1.77 2.62 -3.56
CA LEU A 133 1.89 1.24 -4.03
C LEU A 133 1.42 0.24 -2.97
N VAL A 134 1.94 0.39 -1.74
CA VAL A 134 1.69 -0.52 -0.62
C VAL A 134 0.21 -0.55 -0.25
N LYS A 135 -0.43 0.60 -0.19
CA LYS A 135 -1.87 0.72 0.12
C LYS A 135 -2.80 0.10 -0.93
N ARG A 136 -2.30 -0.23 -2.13
CA ARG A 136 -3.13 -0.73 -3.25
C ARG A 136 -2.84 -2.17 -3.65
N ALA A 137 -1.56 -2.53 -3.75
CA ALA A 137 -1.18 -3.81 -4.34
C ALA A 137 -0.09 -4.57 -3.57
N ARG A 138 0.62 -3.92 -2.64
CA ARG A 138 1.77 -4.52 -1.95
C ARG A 138 1.66 -4.41 -0.41
N PRO A 139 0.58 -4.93 0.19
CA PRO A 139 0.40 -4.90 1.64
C PRO A 139 1.51 -5.64 2.41
N ASP A 140 2.23 -6.53 1.76
CA ASP A 140 3.42 -7.23 2.26
C ASP A 140 4.56 -6.30 2.71
N ALA A 141 4.61 -5.07 2.21
CA ALA A 141 5.58 -4.05 2.60
C ALA A 141 5.02 -3.01 3.59
N SER A 142 3.83 -3.23 4.17
CA SER A 142 3.14 -2.26 5.02
C SER A 142 3.94 -1.84 6.25
N VAL A 143 4.64 -2.78 6.91
CA VAL A 143 5.42 -2.50 8.11
C VAL A 143 6.59 -1.57 7.79
N SER A 144 7.34 -1.87 6.72
CA SER A 144 8.49 -1.06 6.31
C SER A 144 8.07 0.36 5.95
N ILE A 145 7.02 0.50 5.15
CA ILE A 145 6.58 1.83 4.73
C ILE A 145 5.96 2.62 5.89
N ALA A 146 5.28 1.95 6.81
CA ALA A 146 4.75 2.58 8.03
C ALA A 146 5.87 3.18 8.87
N PHE A 147 6.97 2.46 9.07
CA PHE A 147 8.14 2.99 9.76
C PHE A 147 8.76 4.17 9.00
N LEU A 148 9.07 4.00 7.72
CA LEU A 148 9.72 5.02 6.90
C LEU A 148 8.90 6.31 6.81
N THR A 149 7.57 6.25 6.82
CA THR A 149 6.72 7.45 6.85
C THR A 149 6.88 8.26 8.13
N THR A 150 7.26 7.65 9.25
CA THR A 150 7.56 8.38 10.50
C THR A 150 8.88 9.16 10.44
N ARG A 151 9.75 8.84 9.46
CA ARG A 151 11.09 9.40 9.32
C ARG A 151 11.19 10.55 8.32
N VAL A 152 10.17 10.76 7.49
CA VAL A 152 10.18 11.72 6.35
C VAL A 152 10.50 13.17 6.74
N ARG A 153 10.26 13.55 8.01
CA ARG A 153 10.49 14.92 8.48
C ARG A 153 11.97 15.23 8.69
N SER A 154 12.76 14.26 9.09
CA SER A 154 14.19 14.43 9.38
C SER A 154 14.92 13.10 9.19
N PRO A 155 15.00 12.61 7.94
CA PRO A 155 15.63 11.33 7.65
C PRO A 155 17.15 11.42 7.79
N ASP A 156 17.76 10.26 8.03
CA ASP A 156 19.20 10.09 8.14
C ASP A 156 19.72 8.98 7.22
N VAL A 157 21.02 8.74 7.25
CA VAL A 157 21.70 7.75 6.42
C VAL A 157 21.17 6.34 6.68
N ASP A 158 20.82 6.02 7.93
CA ASP A 158 20.26 4.70 8.26
C ASP A 158 18.82 4.54 7.71
N ASP A 159 18.02 5.60 7.75
CA ASP A 159 16.70 5.61 7.10
C ASP A 159 16.81 5.40 5.58
N TRP A 160 17.83 6.00 4.94
CA TRP A 160 18.12 5.80 3.53
C TRP A 160 18.48 4.34 3.22
N ARG A 161 19.31 3.73 4.05
CA ARG A 161 19.67 2.30 3.96
C ARG A 161 18.42 1.40 4.04
N LYS A 162 17.52 1.69 4.99
CA LYS A 162 16.27 0.95 5.17
C LYS A 162 15.33 1.11 3.97
N LEU A 163 15.27 2.32 3.41
CA LEU A 163 14.54 2.56 2.16
C LEU A 163 15.14 1.75 1.00
N GLY A 164 16.47 1.75 0.85
CA GLY A 164 17.17 0.93 -0.14
C GLY A 164 16.85 -0.56 -0.03
N HIS A 165 16.78 -1.11 1.21
CA HIS A 165 16.36 -2.49 1.45
C HIS A 165 14.94 -2.75 0.92
N LEU A 166 14.00 -1.85 1.18
CA LEU A 166 12.64 -1.96 0.66
C LEU A 166 12.61 -1.91 -0.87
N ILE A 167 13.37 -1.03 -1.50
CA ILE A 167 13.46 -0.93 -2.96
C ILE A 167 14.02 -2.21 -3.58
N GLU A 168 15.07 -2.80 -2.99
CA GLU A 168 15.62 -4.09 -3.43
C GLU A 168 14.57 -5.22 -3.32
N TYR A 169 13.78 -5.25 -2.25
CA TYR A 169 12.68 -6.19 -2.10
C TYR A 169 11.64 -5.99 -3.20
N LEU A 170 11.19 -4.77 -3.45
CA LEU A 170 10.21 -4.45 -4.50
C LEU A 170 10.73 -4.83 -5.89
N ARG A 171 12.02 -4.57 -6.18
CA ARG A 171 12.68 -4.95 -7.43
C ARG A 171 12.70 -6.45 -7.63
N SER A 172 13.04 -7.21 -6.59
CA SER A 172 13.12 -8.68 -6.66
C SER A 172 11.76 -9.37 -6.72
N THR A 173 10.69 -8.66 -6.39
CA THR A 173 9.32 -9.17 -6.33
C THR A 173 8.36 -8.35 -7.21
N ILE A 174 8.87 -7.82 -8.31
CA ILE A 174 8.14 -6.87 -9.17
C ILE A 174 6.82 -7.43 -9.71
N ASP A 175 6.80 -8.73 -10.02
CA ASP A 175 5.64 -9.42 -10.59
C ASP A 175 4.69 -10.00 -9.53
N LEU A 176 4.95 -9.76 -8.23
CA LEU A 176 4.13 -10.29 -7.15
C LEU A 176 2.76 -9.60 -7.11
N PRO A 177 1.65 -10.29 -7.46
CA PRO A 177 0.32 -9.71 -7.38
C PRO A 177 -0.29 -9.90 -6.00
N LEU A 178 -1.13 -8.97 -5.59
CA LEU A 178 -2.09 -9.20 -4.51
C LEU A 178 -3.25 -10.05 -5.05
N LYS A 179 -3.48 -11.20 -4.46
CA LYS A 179 -4.60 -12.10 -4.81
C LYS A 179 -5.67 -12.01 -3.74
N LEU A 180 -6.87 -11.64 -4.13
CA LEU A 180 -8.03 -11.54 -3.26
C LEU A 180 -9.10 -12.52 -3.71
N GLY A 181 -9.77 -13.16 -2.76
CA GLY A 181 -10.87 -14.07 -3.04
C GLY A 181 -11.67 -14.41 -1.79
N GLY A 182 -12.94 -14.78 -1.98
CA GLY A 182 -13.80 -15.26 -0.91
C GLY A 182 -13.66 -16.78 -0.70
N ASP A 183 -13.89 -17.21 0.53
CA ASP A 183 -14.00 -18.64 0.89
C ASP A 183 -15.45 -19.16 0.87
N ASN A 184 -16.38 -18.33 0.41
CA ASN A 184 -17.83 -18.57 0.36
C ASN A 184 -18.48 -18.79 1.74
N SER A 185 -17.79 -18.52 2.83
CA SER A 185 -18.37 -18.62 4.19
C SER A 185 -19.34 -17.47 4.51
N GLY A 186 -19.28 -16.36 3.76
CA GLY A 186 -20.00 -15.13 4.09
C GLY A 186 -19.46 -14.42 5.34
N VAL A 187 -18.34 -14.87 5.90
CA VAL A 187 -17.78 -14.34 7.14
C VAL A 187 -16.60 -13.44 6.84
N LEU A 188 -16.67 -12.22 7.37
CA LEU A 188 -15.52 -11.29 7.38
C LEU A 188 -14.68 -11.53 8.65
N ARG A 189 -13.38 -11.65 8.46
CA ARG A 189 -12.45 -11.86 9.57
C ARG A 189 -11.47 -10.70 9.66
N TRP A 190 -11.46 -10.06 10.81
CA TRP A 190 -10.43 -9.09 11.16
C TRP A 190 -9.39 -9.75 12.05
N TYR A 191 -8.14 -9.63 11.64
CA TYR A 191 -6.97 -10.01 12.43
C TYR A 191 -6.31 -8.72 12.92
N ILE A 192 -6.13 -8.60 14.22
CA ILE A 192 -5.55 -7.43 14.86
C ILE A 192 -4.50 -7.93 15.84
N ASP A 193 -3.35 -7.28 15.84
CA ASP A 193 -2.23 -7.63 16.69
C ASP A 193 -1.46 -6.37 17.08
N ALA A 194 -0.74 -6.41 18.20
CA ALA A 194 0.07 -5.30 18.67
C ALA A 194 1.44 -5.72 19.16
N SER A 195 2.43 -4.87 18.93
CA SER A 195 3.74 -5.00 19.53
C SER A 195 3.95 -3.86 20.52
N ILE A 196 4.19 -4.18 21.79
CA ILE A 196 4.48 -3.19 22.84
C ILE A 196 5.88 -2.60 22.66
N ALA A 197 6.03 -1.29 22.92
CA ALA A 197 7.32 -0.59 23.01
C ALA A 197 8.25 -0.81 21.80
N MET A 198 7.70 -0.99 20.61
CA MET A 198 8.47 -1.32 19.40
C MET A 198 9.29 -0.11 18.87
N HIS A 199 8.81 1.10 19.13
CA HIS A 199 9.46 2.33 18.67
C HIS A 199 10.41 2.90 19.74
N SER A 200 11.43 3.67 19.33
CA SER A 200 12.43 4.27 20.22
C SER A 200 11.84 5.10 21.38
N ASN A 201 10.68 5.73 21.15
CA ASN A 201 9.94 6.47 22.18
C ASN A 201 8.92 5.59 22.94
N MET A 202 9.12 4.27 22.96
CA MET A 202 8.33 3.28 23.70
C MET A 202 6.87 3.15 23.24
N HIS A 203 6.50 3.75 22.11
CA HIS A 203 5.17 3.51 21.52
C HIS A 203 5.08 2.10 20.93
N GLY A 204 3.91 1.49 21.07
CA GLY A 204 3.59 0.23 20.41
C GLY A 204 3.35 0.40 18.90
N HIS A 205 3.14 -0.71 18.25
CA HIS A 205 2.79 -0.77 16.83
C HIS A 205 1.55 -1.63 16.63
N THR A 206 0.55 -1.11 15.93
CA THR A 206 -0.68 -1.82 15.59
C THR A 206 -0.56 -2.40 14.19
N GLY A 207 -0.81 -3.70 14.06
CA GLY A 207 -1.05 -4.41 12.83
C GLY A 207 -2.50 -4.85 12.73
N GLY A 208 -3.12 -4.74 11.54
CA GLY A 208 -4.46 -5.25 11.37
C GLY A 208 -4.82 -5.46 9.90
N GLY A 209 -5.73 -6.40 9.65
CA GLY A 209 -6.20 -6.66 8.30
C GLY A 209 -7.53 -7.39 8.26
N LEU A 210 -8.31 -7.07 7.23
CA LEU A 210 -9.55 -7.75 6.87
C LEU A 210 -9.27 -8.81 5.83
N THR A 211 -9.86 -10.00 5.99
CA THR A 211 -9.94 -11.02 4.93
C THR A 211 -11.34 -11.59 4.78
N MET A 212 -11.64 -12.04 3.57
CA MET A 212 -12.83 -12.82 3.21
C MET A 212 -12.47 -14.26 2.82
N GLY A 213 -11.24 -14.69 3.11
CA GLY A 213 -10.73 -16.02 2.79
C GLY A 213 -9.32 -15.98 2.21
N ARG A 214 -9.14 -15.38 1.02
CA ARG A 214 -7.83 -15.25 0.40
C ARG A 214 -7.41 -13.80 0.30
N GLY A 215 -6.23 -13.50 0.85
CA GLY A 215 -5.63 -12.17 0.85
C GLY A 215 -6.33 -11.18 1.76
N PHE A 216 -5.78 -9.99 1.85
CA PHE A 216 -6.24 -8.91 2.71
C PHE A 216 -6.55 -7.67 1.87
N PRO A 217 -7.83 -7.37 1.58
CA PRO A 217 -8.21 -6.15 0.86
C PRO A 217 -7.98 -4.87 1.68
N ILE A 218 -7.96 -4.97 3.00
CA ILE A 218 -7.64 -3.88 3.90
C ILE A 218 -6.51 -4.34 4.81
N VAL A 219 -5.41 -3.58 4.83
CA VAL A 219 -4.28 -3.77 5.74
C VAL A 219 -3.91 -2.44 6.37
N SER A 220 -3.69 -2.46 7.67
CA SER A 220 -3.17 -1.35 8.45
C SER A 220 -1.91 -1.76 9.17
N SER A 221 -0.95 -0.86 9.21
CA SER A 221 0.26 -0.96 9.99
C SER A 221 0.58 0.45 10.46
N THR A 222 0.50 0.72 11.76
CA THR A 222 0.58 2.08 12.31
C THR A 222 1.23 2.09 13.68
N LYS A 223 2.05 3.13 13.91
CA LYS A 223 2.58 3.44 15.24
C LYS A 223 1.42 3.85 16.16
N GLN A 224 1.34 3.28 17.35
CA GLN A 224 0.39 3.70 18.37
C GLN A 224 0.68 5.13 18.85
N LYS A 225 -0.36 5.86 19.20
CA LYS A 225 -0.24 7.24 19.71
C LYS A 225 -0.04 7.30 21.23
N LEU A 226 -0.35 6.19 21.91
CA LEU A 226 -0.26 6.06 23.37
C LEU A 226 0.90 5.13 23.74
N ASN A 227 1.53 5.40 24.87
CA ASN A 227 2.42 4.47 25.53
C ASN A 227 1.59 3.55 26.43
N THR A 228 1.77 2.27 26.27
CA THR A 228 1.06 1.24 27.04
C THR A 228 1.99 0.59 28.07
N ARG A 229 1.43 0.14 29.19
CA ARG A 229 2.19 -0.44 30.31
C ARG A 229 2.27 -1.97 30.25
N SER A 230 1.43 -2.58 29.40
CA SER A 230 1.38 -4.02 29.22
C SER A 230 1.05 -4.40 27.78
N SER A 231 1.34 -5.64 27.39
CA SER A 231 0.93 -6.19 26.10
C SER A 231 -0.60 -6.19 25.95
N THR A 232 -1.34 -6.52 27.00
CA THR A 232 -2.80 -6.50 26.97
C THR A 232 -3.37 -5.11 26.69
N GLU A 233 -2.80 -4.07 27.29
CA GLU A 233 -3.19 -2.69 27.01
C GLU A 233 -2.84 -2.29 25.58
N SER A 234 -1.69 -2.72 25.05
CA SER A 234 -1.30 -2.51 23.66
C SER A 234 -2.26 -3.17 22.67
N GLU A 235 -2.74 -4.38 22.99
CA GLU A 235 -3.77 -5.07 22.19
C GLU A 235 -5.12 -4.32 22.20
N GLN A 236 -5.55 -3.78 23.35
CA GLN A 236 -6.76 -2.97 23.44
C GLN A 236 -6.64 -1.70 22.57
N VAL A 237 -5.49 -1.01 22.62
CA VAL A 237 -5.22 0.14 21.76
C VAL A 237 -5.23 -0.25 20.29
N ALA A 238 -4.74 -1.42 19.93
CA ALA A 238 -4.79 -1.90 18.56
C ALA A 238 -6.23 -2.13 18.07
N VAL A 239 -7.07 -2.73 18.89
CA VAL A 239 -8.50 -2.91 18.59
C VAL A 239 -9.20 -1.55 18.43
N ASP A 240 -8.95 -0.59 19.31
CA ASP A 240 -9.49 0.76 19.21
C ASP A 240 -9.06 1.45 17.92
N ASN A 241 -7.78 1.38 17.55
CA ASN A 241 -7.25 1.93 16.30
C ASN A 241 -7.92 1.33 15.05
N MET A 242 -8.33 0.06 15.09
CA MET A 242 -8.98 -0.63 13.97
C MET A 242 -10.50 -0.49 13.95
N MET A 243 -11.12 -0.11 15.08
CA MET A 243 -12.57 -0.03 15.23
C MET A 243 -13.27 0.82 14.18
N PRO A 244 -12.77 2.00 13.79
CA PRO A 244 -13.38 2.79 12.72
C PRO A 244 -13.48 2.03 11.40
N SER A 245 -12.44 1.26 11.03
CA SER A 245 -12.42 0.46 9.81
C SER A 245 -13.40 -0.73 9.89
N ILE A 246 -13.49 -1.36 11.05
CA ILE A 246 -14.44 -2.46 11.32
C ILE A 246 -15.87 -1.96 11.18
N LEU A 247 -16.21 -0.86 11.83
CA LEU A 247 -17.55 -0.26 11.77
C LEU A 247 -17.88 0.21 10.36
N TRP A 248 -16.94 0.87 9.69
CA TRP A 248 -17.13 1.30 8.30
C TRP A 248 -17.45 0.10 7.38
N THR A 249 -16.69 -0.98 7.48
CA THR A 249 -16.91 -2.19 6.69
C THR A 249 -18.28 -2.79 6.95
N ARG A 250 -18.70 -2.85 8.23
CA ARG A 250 -20.04 -3.34 8.62
C ARG A 250 -21.15 -2.49 8.00
N TYR A 251 -21.05 -1.18 8.11
CA TYR A 251 -22.05 -0.26 7.54
C TYR A 251 -22.06 -0.30 6.02
N PHE A 252 -20.90 -0.34 5.39
CA PHE A 252 -20.79 -0.48 3.95
C PHE A 252 -21.50 -1.73 3.43
N LEU A 253 -21.24 -2.88 4.03
CA LEU A 253 -21.87 -4.15 3.64
C LEU A 253 -23.39 -4.14 3.90
N LYS A 254 -23.83 -3.61 5.03
CA LYS A 254 -25.25 -3.45 5.33
C LYS A 254 -25.95 -2.62 4.24
N THR A 255 -25.33 -1.53 3.79
CA THR A 255 -25.86 -0.68 2.70
C THR A 255 -25.91 -1.44 1.36
N GLN A 256 -25.01 -2.42 1.16
CA GLN A 256 -25.01 -3.30 -0.01
C GLN A 256 -26.00 -4.47 0.10
N GLY A 257 -26.79 -4.56 1.17
CA GLY A 257 -27.79 -5.62 1.38
C GLY A 257 -27.26 -6.90 2.02
N TYR A 258 -26.05 -6.89 2.57
CA TYR A 258 -25.52 -7.99 3.38
C TYR A 258 -25.81 -7.73 4.87
N HIS A 259 -26.41 -8.71 5.55
CA HIS A 259 -26.86 -8.62 6.95
C HIS A 259 -26.06 -9.53 7.87
#